data_7db4776d27ee17fedcb5cca7d14b906f
#
_entry.id   7db4776d27ee17fedcb5cca7d14b906f
#
_cell.length_a   1.000
_cell.length_b   1.000
_cell.length_c   1.000
_cell.angle_alpha   90.00
_cell.angle_beta   90.00
_cell.angle_gamma   90.00
#
_symmetry.space_group_name_H-M   'P 1'
#
loop_
_entity.id
_entity.type
_entity.pdbx_description
1 polymer ?
#
loop_
_entity_poly.entity_id
_entity_poly.type
_entity_poly.pdbx_seq_one_letter_code
_entity_poly.pdbx_strand_id
1 'polypeptide(L)'
;MTTALGEKNLLRRVLLAGAALAGLLAFAATPRAFAHHYDDYGRCQRRIVKADHKLHEAIEHHGWNSRQAGHARHELHEARERCWNEHHRWWEEDAHRWHTDRDWDDHDHDRH
;
A
#
# COMPACT_ATOMS: atom_id res chain seq x y z
N MET A 1 22.70 3.48 58.36
CA MET A 1 22.59 2.13 57.79
C MET A 1 21.45 1.95 56.81
N THR A 2 20.42 2.75 56.86
CA THR A 2 19.27 2.73 55.92
C THR A 2 19.57 3.33 54.56
N THR A 3 20.60 4.17 54.43
CA THR A 3 20.99 4.83 53.18
C THR A 3 21.72 3.90 52.19
N ALA A 4 22.42 2.88 52.65
CA ALA A 4 23.11 1.91 51.81
C ALA A 4 22.19 0.95 51.08
N LEU A 5 21.01 0.65 51.63
CA LEU A 5 19.98 -0.19 51.00
C LEU A 5 19.20 0.54 49.91
N GLY A 6 19.04 1.86 50.03
CA GLY A 6 18.39 2.68 49.01
C GLY A 6 19.20 2.84 47.72
N GLU A 7 20.52 2.90 47.82
CA GLU A 7 21.41 3.01 46.67
C GLU A 7 21.44 1.72 45.82
N LYS A 8 21.41 0.56 46.45
CA LYS A 8 21.37 -0.71 45.73
C LYS A 8 20.07 -0.92 44.96
N ASN A 9 18.97 -0.44 45.45
CA ASN A 9 17.68 -0.50 44.76
C ASN A 9 17.57 0.48 43.59
N LEU A 10 18.19 1.64 43.72
CA LEU A 10 18.27 2.62 42.63
C LEU A 10 19.13 2.12 41.46
N LEU A 11 20.26 1.51 41.73
CA LEU A 11 21.14 0.92 40.72
C LEU A 11 20.45 -0.23 39.96
N ARG A 12 19.68 -1.05 40.64
CA ARG A 12 18.92 -2.13 40.02
C ARG A 12 17.83 -1.62 39.08
N ARG A 13 17.17 -0.54 39.46
CA ARG A 13 16.11 0.07 38.60
C ARG A 13 16.68 0.69 37.34
N VAL A 14 17.84 1.28 37.41
CA VAL A 14 18.49 1.91 36.26
C VAL A 14 18.99 0.85 35.26
N LEU A 15 19.51 -0.27 35.75
CA LEU A 15 19.98 -1.37 34.91
C LEU A 15 18.85 -2.07 34.16
N LEU A 16 17.68 -2.23 34.78
CA LEU A 16 16.51 -2.82 34.14
C LEU A 16 15.89 -1.93 33.07
N ALA A 17 15.92 -0.63 33.28
CA ALA A 17 15.42 0.33 32.28
C ALA A 17 16.29 0.39 31.03
N GLY A 18 17.60 0.26 31.17
CA GLY A 18 18.53 0.25 30.05
C GLY A 18 18.40 -0.96 29.12
N ALA A 19 18.16 -2.14 29.71
CA ALA A 19 18.00 -3.38 28.96
C ALA A 19 16.70 -3.40 28.14
N ALA A 20 15.62 -2.81 28.63
CA ALA A 20 14.34 -2.72 27.95
C ALA A 20 14.38 -1.81 26.73
N LEU A 21 15.12 -0.71 26.78
CA LEU A 21 15.29 0.23 25.67
C LEU A 21 16.11 -0.35 24.52
N ALA A 22 17.15 -1.14 24.83
CA ALA A 22 17.96 -1.80 23.81
C ALA A 22 17.18 -2.87 23.02
N GLY A 23 16.28 -3.60 23.69
CA GLY A 23 15.42 -4.59 23.04
C GLY A 23 14.39 -3.97 22.09
N LEU A 24 13.85 -2.81 22.42
CA LEU A 24 12.89 -2.10 21.58
C LEU A 24 13.50 -1.52 20.30
N LEU A 25 14.73 -1.06 20.35
CA LEU A 25 15.45 -0.52 19.18
C LEU A 25 15.82 -1.61 18.18
N ALA A 26 16.13 -2.80 18.61
CA ALA A 26 16.45 -3.94 17.75
C ALA A 26 15.21 -4.47 17.01
N PHE A 27 14.02 -4.37 17.60
CA PHE A 27 12.75 -4.77 16.96
C PHE A 27 12.25 -3.77 15.90
N ALA A 28 12.59 -2.49 16.04
CA ALA A 28 12.13 -1.45 15.13
C ALA A 28 12.88 -1.41 13.80
N ALA A 29 14.08 -2.01 13.72
CA ALA A 29 14.93 -1.95 12.53
C ALA A 29 14.59 -3.02 11.47
N THR A 30 14.03 -4.19 11.85
CA THR A 30 13.80 -5.30 10.95
C THR A 30 12.49 -5.25 10.16
N PRO A 31 11.35 -4.70 10.65
CA PRO A 31 10.11 -4.67 9.88
C PRO A 31 10.03 -3.60 8.80
N ARG A 32 10.86 -2.56 8.85
CA ARG A 32 10.80 -1.44 7.90
C ARG A 32 11.24 -1.78 6.49
N ALA A 33 12.19 -2.69 6.32
CA ALA A 33 12.67 -3.12 5.01
C ALA A 33 11.65 -3.96 4.24
N PHE A 34 10.85 -4.79 4.93
CA PHE A 34 9.76 -5.55 4.34
C PHE A 34 8.51 -4.71 4.04
N ALA A 35 8.22 -3.70 4.88
CA ALA A 35 7.08 -2.82 4.71
C ALA A 35 7.16 -1.96 3.44
N HIS A 36 8.35 -1.60 2.97
CA HIS A 36 8.54 -0.79 1.77
C HIS A 36 8.12 -1.51 0.49
N HIS A 37 8.42 -2.78 0.32
CA HIS A 37 7.99 -3.55 -0.84
C HIS A 37 6.49 -3.78 -0.87
N TYR A 38 5.89 -4.08 0.26
CA TYR A 38 4.43 -4.23 0.37
C TYR A 38 3.69 -2.93 0.11
N ASP A 39 4.23 -1.79 0.57
CA ASP A 39 3.61 -0.49 0.38
C ASP A 39 3.61 -0.04 -1.08
N ASP A 40 4.62 -0.37 -1.86
CA ASP A 40 4.69 0.00 -3.27
C ASP A 40 3.66 -0.75 -4.11
N TYR A 41 3.52 -2.05 -3.92
CA TYR A 41 2.47 -2.85 -4.56
C TYR A 41 1.08 -2.43 -4.07
N GLY A 42 0.93 -2.20 -2.79
CA GLY A 42 -0.32 -1.73 -2.19
C GLY A 42 -0.75 -0.37 -2.71
N ARG A 43 0.16 0.56 -2.93
CA ARG A 43 -0.15 1.87 -3.53
C ARG A 43 -0.61 1.75 -4.97
N CYS A 44 0.07 0.93 -5.76
CA CYS A 44 -0.28 0.64 -7.14
C CYS A 44 -1.70 0.05 -7.22
N GLN A 45 -1.97 -0.98 -6.44
CA GLN A 45 -3.28 -1.62 -6.36
C GLN A 45 -4.38 -0.64 -5.95
N ARG A 46 -4.17 0.13 -4.88
CA ARG A 46 -5.15 1.12 -4.41
C ARG A 46 -5.42 2.21 -5.44
N ARG A 47 -4.42 2.62 -6.17
CA ARG A 47 -4.57 3.62 -7.24
C ARG A 47 -5.47 3.10 -8.36
N ILE A 48 -5.26 1.86 -8.79
CA ILE A 48 -6.09 1.21 -9.81
C ILE A 48 -7.52 0.98 -9.30
N VAL A 49 -7.67 0.45 -8.10
CA VAL A 49 -8.99 0.21 -7.46
C VAL A 49 -9.78 1.51 -7.37
N LYS A 50 -9.14 2.58 -6.94
CA LYS A 50 -9.77 3.90 -6.84
C LYS A 50 -10.21 4.43 -8.21
N ALA A 51 -9.37 4.30 -9.22
CA ALA A 51 -9.69 4.72 -10.58
C ALA A 51 -10.80 3.87 -11.20
N ASP A 52 -10.78 2.56 -10.98
CA ASP A 52 -11.83 1.64 -11.41
C ASP A 52 -13.18 1.97 -10.76
N HIS A 53 -13.19 2.26 -9.47
CA HIS A 53 -14.39 2.67 -8.74
C HIS A 53 -14.98 3.97 -9.30
N LYS A 54 -14.14 4.95 -9.58
CA LYS A 54 -14.58 6.21 -10.21
C LYS A 54 -15.21 5.98 -11.59
N LEU A 55 -14.66 5.05 -12.37
CA LEU A 55 -15.22 4.70 -13.67
C LEU A 55 -16.61 4.08 -13.52
N HIS A 56 -16.79 3.14 -12.58
CA HIS A 56 -18.09 2.54 -12.31
C HIS A 56 -19.12 3.57 -11.87
N GLU A 57 -18.76 4.50 -11.00
CA GLU A 57 -19.62 5.60 -10.57
C GLU A 57 -19.99 6.52 -11.75
N ALA A 58 -19.02 6.87 -12.59
CA ALA A 58 -19.27 7.72 -13.75
C ALA A 58 -20.24 7.07 -14.75
N ILE A 59 -20.08 5.77 -15.00
CA ILE A 59 -20.98 5.00 -15.87
C ILE A 59 -22.39 4.95 -15.28
N GLU A 60 -22.48 4.67 -13.97
CA GLU A 60 -23.77 4.55 -13.27
C GLU A 60 -24.55 5.87 -13.25
N HIS A 61 -23.88 6.99 -13.01
CA HIS A 61 -24.52 8.30 -12.88
C HIS A 61 -24.68 9.06 -14.19
N HIS A 62 -23.80 8.85 -15.16
CA HIS A 62 -23.75 9.65 -16.40
C HIS A 62 -23.84 8.82 -17.67
N GLY A 63 -23.72 7.51 -17.59
CA GLY A 63 -23.78 6.60 -18.72
C GLY A 63 -22.40 6.27 -19.32
N TRP A 64 -22.37 5.17 -20.05
CA TRP A 64 -21.14 4.62 -20.67
C TRP A 64 -20.45 5.59 -21.62
N ASN A 65 -21.22 6.29 -22.44
CA ASN A 65 -20.70 7.20 -23.46
C ASN A 65 -20.55 8.64 -22.98
N SER A 66 -20.70 8.90 -21.69
CA SER A 66 -20.58 10.24 -21.13
C SER A 66 -19.13 10.73 -21.13
N ARG A 67 -18.97 12.06 -21.08
CA ARG A 67 -17.66 12.70 -20.92
C ARG A 67 -17.01 12.27 -19.61
N GLN A 68 -17.79 12.15 -18.54
CA GLN A 68 -17.33 11.73 -17.22
C GLN A 68 -16.77 10.32 -17.25
N ALA A 69 -17.45 9.37 -17.91
CA ALA A 69 -16.96 8.01 -18.09
C ALA A 69 -15.68 7.96 -18.93
N GLY A 70 -15.61 8.76 -20.00
CA GLY A 70 -14.40 8.88 -20.82
C GLY A 70 -13.20 9.39 -20.05
N HIS A 71 -13.40 10.40 -19.22
CA HIS A 71 -12.35 10.94 -18.35
C HIS A 71 -11.90 9.91 -17.32
N ALA A 72 -12.84 9.20 -16.71
CA ALA A 72 -12.53 8.14 -15.73
C ALA A 72 -11.79 6.95 -16.36
N ARG A 73 -12.11 6.58 -17.63
CA ARG A 73 -11.36 5.56 -18.37
C ARG A 73 -9.90 5.98 -18.58
N HIS A 74 -9.69 7.23 -18.91
CA HIS A 74 -8.35 7.76 -19.07
C HIS A 74 -7.55 7.72 -17.76
N GLU A 75 -8.16 8.09 -16.65
CA GLU A 75 -7.53 7.97 -15.32
C GLU A 75 -7.16 6.53 -14.97
N LEU A 76 -8.04 5.58 -15.27
CA LEU A 76 -7.78 4.17 -15.05
C LEU A 76 -6.62 3.66 -15.92
N HIS A 77 -6.59 4.05 -17.18
CA HIS A 77 -5.50 3.72 -18.10
C HIS A 77 -4.16 4.27 -17.58
N GLU A 78 -4.11 5.51 -17.14
CA GLU A 78 -2.91 6.11 -16.56
C GLU A 78 -2.46 5.40 -15.28
N ALA A 79 -3.39 5.00 -14.43
CA ALA A 79 -3.09 4.25 -13.21
C ALA A 79 -2.44 2.89 -13.52
N ARG A 80 -2.97 2.18 -14.52
CA ARG A 80 -2.43 0.90 -14.99
C ARG A 80 -1.03 1.07 -15.61
N GLU A 81 -0.85 2.09 -16.45
CA GLU A 81 0.46 2.40 -17.05
C GLU A 81 1.51 2.73 -16.00
N ARG A 82 1.14 3.50 -14.99
CA ARG A 82 2.05 3.85 -13.90
C ARG A 82 2.48 2.61 -13.11
N CYS A 83 1.55 1.71 -12.80
CA CYS A 83 1.87 0.44 -12.18
C CYS A 83 2.83 -0.39 -13.04
N TRP A 84 2.57 -0.46 -14.33
CA TRP A 84 3.40 -1.20 -15.27
C TRP A 84 4.83 -0.63 -15.33
N ASN A 85 4.96 0.69 -15.43
CA ASN A 85 6.26 1.34 -15.51
C ASN A 85 7.10 1.17 -14.23
N GLU A 86 6.43 1.16 -13.08
CA GLU A 86 7.09 1.01 -11.77
C GLU A 86 7.42 -0.45 -11.43
N HIS A 87 6.55 -1.40 -11.78
CA HIS A 87 6.61 -2.77 -11.28
C HIS A 87 6.51 -3.86 -12.35
N HIS A 88 6.25 -3.53 -13.62
CA HIS A 88 5.92 -4.46 -14.70
C HIS A 88 4.77 -5.40 -14.35
N ARG A 89 3.78 -4.88 -13.64
CA ARG A 89 2.55 -5.55 -13.22
C ARG A 89 1.41 -4.55 -13.17
N TRP A 90 0.20 -5.05 -13.32
CA TRP A 90 -1.00 -4.25 -13.11
C TRP A 90 -2.07 -5.10 -12.43
N TRP A 91 -2.96 -4.44 -11.70
CA TRP A 91 -4.04 -5.07 -10.94
C TRP A 91 -5.33 -5.05 -11.74
N GLU A 92 -6.00 -6.20 -11.86
CA GLU A 92 -7.34 -6.32 -12.42
C GLU A 92 -8.33 -6.48 -11.27
N GLU A 93 -9.14 -5.44 -11.03
CA GLU A 93 -10.07 -5.41 -9.90
C GLU A 93 -11.20 -6.40 -10.06
N ASP A 94 -11.74 -6.56 -11.27
CA ASP A 94 -12.86 -7.47 -11.52
C ASP A 94 -12.49 -8.93 -11.27
N ALA A 95 -11.28 -9.34 -11.63
CA ALA A 95 -10.79 -10.70 -11.43
C ALA A 95 -9.97 -10.90 -10.16
N HIS A 96 -9.69 -9.85 -9.41
CA HIS A 96 -8.86 -9.86 -8.19
C HIS A 96 -7.51 -10.56 -8.40
N ARG A 97 -6.79 -10.18 -9.46
CA ARG A 97 -5.49 -10.77 -9.76
C ARG A 97 -4.51 -9.78 -10.36
N TRP A 98 -3.23 -10.08 -10.19
CA TRP A 98 -2.14 -9.35 -10.83
C TRP A 98 -1.88 -9.93 -12.22
N HIS A 99 -1.66 -9.04 -13.18
CA HIS A 99 -1.19 -9.38 -14.51
C HIS A 99 0.28 -9.02 -14.67
N THR A 100 1.03 -9.88 -15.35
CA THR A 100 2.44 -9.67 -15.68
C THR A 100 2.65 -9.32 -17.16
N ASP A 101 1.59 -9.30 -17.95
CA ASP A 101 1.56 -8.88 -19.34
C ASP A 101 0.79 -7.58 -19.50
N ARG A 102 1.19 -6.76 -20.47
CA ARG A 102 0.54 -5.47 -20.76
C ARG A 102 -0.69 -5.69 -21.67
N ASP A 103 -1.71 -6.31 -21.13
CA ASP A 103 -2.90 -6.74 -21.85
C ASP A 103 -4.20 -6.04 -21.43
N TRP A 104 -4.11 -4.93 -20.69
CA TRP A 104 -5.31 -4.21 -20.23
C TRP A 104 -6.11 -3.56 -21.34
N ASP A 105 -5.49 -3.21 -22.45
CA ASP A 105 -6.18 -2.64 -23.60
C ASP A 105 -7.13 -3.66 -24.26
N ASP A 106 -6.75 -4.93 -24.25
CA ASP A 106 -7.57 -6.02 -24.79
C ASP A 106 -8.81 -6.28 -23.93
N HIS A 107 -8.68 -6.17 -22.62
CA HIS A 107 -9.80 -6.34 -21.68
C HIS A 107 -10.83 -5.22 -21.75
N ASP A 108 -10.42 -4.00 -22.05
CA ASP A 108 -11.33 -2.87 -22.15
C ASP A 108 -12.23 -2.94 -23.40
N HIS A 109 -11.82 -3.66 -24.43
CA HIS A 109 -12.61 -3.90 -25.63
C HIS A 109 -13.72 -4.97 -25.43
N ASP A 110 -13.53 -5.91 -24.54
CA ASP A 110 -14.48 -7.00 -24.29
C ASP A 110 -15.66 -6.57 -23.39
N ARG A 111 -15.68 -5.37 -22.87
CA ARG A 111 -16.73 -4.83 -21.99
C ARG A 111 -17.84 -4.10 -22.72
N HIS A 112 -17.99 -4.32 -23.98
CA HIS A 112 -19.12 -3.80 -24.76
C HIS A 112 -20.38 -4.72 -24.64
#